data_46b9d30221514128b12ce88099b0b202
#
_entry.id   46b9d30221514128b12ce88099b0b202
#
_cell.length_a   1.000
_cell.length_b   1.000
_cell.length_c   1.000
_cell.angle_alpha   90.00
_cell.angle_beta   90.00
_cell.angle_gamma   90.00
#
_symmetry.space_group_name_H-M   'P 1'
#
loop_
_entity.id
_entity.type
_entity.pdbx_description
1 polymer ?
#
loop_
_entity_poly.entity_id
_entity_poly.type
_entity_poly.pdbx_seq_one_letter_code
_entity_poly.pdbx_strand_id
1 'polypeptide(L)'
;MNFDYTEEQQMVRDSIARFVQDDYDWDTRRAIVDSDEGMSRQNWQTFAELGWLSIPFSEADGGFGGNIVDMSVVMEEMGKGLVVEPFFPTVVLFGGVVARAGDEAQRAEILESVIGGETLGAVSYTHLTLPTT
;
A
#
# COMPACT_ATOMS: atom_id res chain seq x y z
N MET A 1 -23.44 -7.25 -17.32
CA MET A 1 -22.50 -6.75 -16.32
C MET A 1 -21.22 -7.56 -16.44
N ASN A 2 -20.10 -6.93 -16.74
CA ASN A 2 -18.82 -7.61 -16.90
C ASN A 2 -18.04 -7.47 -15.59
N PHE A 3 -17.60 -8.56 -15.00
CA PHE A 3 -16.79 -8.61 -13.79
C PHE A 3 -15.33 -8.99 -14.08
N ASP A 4 -14.96 -9.05 -15.37
CA ASP A 4 -13.59 -9.32 -15.75
C ASP A 4 -12.70 -8.10 -15.42
N TYR A 5 -11.47 -8.36 -15.03
CA TYR A 5 -10.49 -7.31 -14.85
C TYR A 5 -10.10 -6.67 -16.18
N THR A 6 -9.79 -5.39 -16.15
CA THR A 6 -9.17 -4.70 -17.29
C THR A 6 -7.76 -5.24 -17.54
N GLU A 7 -7.21 -4.96 -18.72
CA GLU A 7 -5.82 -5.36 -19.03
C GLU A 7 -4.83 -4.75 -18.04
N GLU A 8 -5.04 -3.49 -17.62
CA GLU A 8 -4.19 -2.82 -16.64
C GLU A 8 -4.30 -3.48 -15.26
N GLN A 9 -5.51 -3.80 -14.82
CA GLN A 9 -5.73 -4.54 -13.57
C GLN A 9 -5.08 -5.92 -13.59
N GLN A 10 -5.16 -6.60 -14.73
CA GLN A 10 -4.51 -7.91 -14.90
C GLN A 10 -2.98 -7.78 -14.87
N MET A 11 -2.40 -6.74 -15.47
CA MET A 11 -0.97 -6.47 -15.42
C MET A 11 -0.49 -6.22 -13.99
N VAL A 12 -1.22 -5.42 -13.21
CA VAL A 12 -0.91 -5.17 -11.79
C VAL A 12 -0.99 -6.47 -11.00
N ARG A 13 -2.05 -7.23 -11.19
CA ARG A 13 -2.24 -8.53 -10.57
C ARG A 13 -1.07 -9.47 -10.82
N ASP A 14 -0.70 -9.64 -12.08
CA ASP A 14 0.38 -10.54 -12.49
C ASP A 14 1.74 -10.09 -11.95
N SER A 15 1.97 -8.78 -11.86
CA SER A 15 3.19 -8.21 -11.29
C SER A 15 3.32 -8.54 -9.79
N ILE A 16 2.24 -8.34 -9.02
CA ILE A 16 2.24 -8.64 -7.59
C ILE A 16 2.31 -10.14 -7.34
N ALA A 17 1.55 -10.94 -8.11
CA ALA A 17 1.58 -12.39 -8.01
C ALA A 17 2.98 -12.95 -8.25
N ARG A 18 3.70 -12.41 -9.24
CA ARG A 18 5.09 -12.80 -9.52
C ARG A 18 6.02 -12.45 -8.36
N PHE A 19 5.93 -11.24 -7.83
CA PHE A 19 6.71 -10.84 -6.66
C PHE A 19 6.46 -11.79 -5.47
N VAL A 20 5.20 -12.10 -5.20
CA VAL A 20 4.83 -13.01 -4.11
C VAL A 20 5.40 -14.40 -4.34
N GLN A 21 5.35 -14.89 -5.57
CA GLN A 21 5.83 -16.22 -5.92
C GLN A 21 7.36 -16.33 -5.88
N ASP A 22 8.05 -15.32 -6.40
CA ASP A 22 9.50 -15.39 -6.65
C ASP A 22 10.33 -14.86 -5.47
N ASP A 23 9.82 -13.83 -4.78
CA ASP A 23 10.59 -13.06 -3.79
C ASP A 23 10.00 -13.11 -2.37
N TYR A 24 8.85 -13.73 -2.19
CA TYR A 24 8.11 -13.69 -0.92
C TYR A 24 7.64 -15.07 -0.46
N ASP A 25 8.53 -16.05 -0.50
CA ASP A 25 8.25 -17.38 0.00
C ASP A 25 8.09 -17.41 1.54
N TRP A 26 7.65 -18.51 2.08
CA TRP A 26 7.38 -18.64 3.51
C TRP A 26 8.60 -18.37 4.39
N ASP A 27 9.77 -18.85 3.99
CA ASP A 27 11.00 -18.67 4.77
C ASP A 27 11.47 -17.21 4.73
N THR A 28 11.41 -16.57 3.57
CA THR A 28 11.68 -15.15 3.39
C THR A 28 10.74 -14.30 4.24
N ARG A 29 9.43 -14.57 4.15
CA ARG A 29 8.43 -13.87 4.96
C ARG A 29 8.70 -14.02 6.46
N ARG A 30 9.01 -15.21 6.90
CA ARG A 30 9.30 -15.49 8.31
C ARG A 30 10.52 -14.71 8.79
N ALA A 31 11.59 -14.68 7.99
CA ALA A 31 12.77 -13.89 8.30
C ALA A 31 12.47 -12.40 8.41
N ILE A 32 11.57 -11.87 7.56
CA ILE A 32 11.12 -10.48 7.63
C ILE A 32 10.35 -10.21 8.92
N VAL A 33 9.40 -11.08 9.27
CA VAL A 33 8.59 -10.94 10.50
C VAL A 33 9.48 -10.98 11.76
N ASP A 34 10.49 -11.84 11.76
CA ASP A 34 11.41 -12.03 12.89
C ASP A 34 12.51 -10.93 12.94
N SER A 35 12.57 -10.04 11.95
CA SER A 35 13.51 -8.91 11.94
C SER A 35 13.10 -7.81 12.94
N ASP A 36 14.03 -6.95 13.30
CA ASP A 36 13.80 -5.86 14.26
C ASP A 36 12.67 -4.92 13.85
N GLU A 37 12.51 -4.65 12.55
CA GLU A 37 11.45 -3.78 12.03
C GLU A 37 10.15 -4.53 11.73
N GLY A 38 10.16 -5.85 11.62
CA GLY A 38 9.00 -6.66 11.24
C GLY A 38 8.52 -6.44 9.80
N MET A 39 9.31 -5.75 8.97
CA MET A 39 9.06 -5.50 7.55
C MET A 39 10.39 -5.38 6.80
N SER A 40 10.35 -5.50 5.47
CA SER A 40 11.51 -5.25 4.61
C SER A 40 11.41 -3.86 3.96
N ARG A 41 12.34 -2.99 4.31
CA ARG A 41 12.49 -1.67 3.67
C ARG A 41 12.80 -1.79 2.19
N GLN A 42 13.56 -2.81 1.82
CA GLN A 42 13.87 -3.09 0.41
C GLN A 42 12.62 -3.46 -0.38
N ASN A 43 11.76 -4.32 0.17
CA ASN A 43 10.49 -4.64 -0.48
C ASN A 43 9.61 -3.41 -0.61
N TRP A 44 9.55 -2.58 0.44
CA TRP A 44 8.78 -1.34 0.40
C TRP A 44 9.27 -0.40 -0.70
N GLN A 45 10.57 -0.26 -0.85
CA GLN A 45 11.16 0.51 -1.94
C GLN A 45 10.84 -0.09 -3.31
N THR A 46 10.89 -1.41 -3.43
CA THR A 46 10.47 -2.12 -4.65
C THR A 46 9.01 -1.82 -5.00
N PHE A 47 8.11 -1.79 -4.02
CA PHE A 47 6.71 -1.43 -4.25
C PHE A 47 6.55 0.00 -4.77
N ALA A 48 7.36 0.93 -4.25
CA ALA A 48 7.39 2.30 -4.74
C ALA A 48 7.89 2.38 -6.18
N GLU A 49 8.99 1.71 -6.49
CA GLU A 49 9.60 1.69 -7.83
C GLU A 49 8.69 1.05 -8.89
N LEU A 50 7.94 0.03 -8.50
CA LEU A 50 6.94 -0.61 -9.37
C LEU A 50 5.63 0.19 -9.48
N GLY A 51 5.51 1.30 -8.76
CA GLY A 51 4.37 2.19 -8.81
C GLY A 51 3.15 1.72 -8.01
N TRP A 52 3.25 0.65 -7.23
CA TRP A 52 2.10 0.11 -6.49
C TRP A 52 1.60 1.07 -5.42
N LEU A 53 2.50 1.87 -4.82
CA LEU A 53 2.13 2.84 -3.79
C LEU A 53 1.36 4.04 -4.34
N SER A 54 1.40 4.26 -5.65
CA SER A 54 0.78 5.42 -6.32
C SER A 54 -0.61 5.13 -6.90
N ILE A 55 -1.00 3.86 -6.98
CA ILE A 55 -2.21 3.43 -7.70
C ILE A 55 -3.48 4.20 -7.28
N PRO A 56 -3.82 4.39 -5.98
CA PRO A 56 -5.10 4.99 -5.61
C PRO A 56 -5.14 6.52 -5.65
N PHE A 57 -4.01 7.16 -5.86
CA PHE A 57 -3.93 8.62 -5.83
C PHE A 57 -4.21 9.22 -7.21
N SER A 58 -4.74 10.45 -7.22
CA SER A 58 -5.03 11.15 -8.48
C SER A 58 -3.75 11.45 -9.26
N GLU A 59 -3.89 11.65 -10.58
CA GLU A 59 -2.78 12.07 -11.42
C GLU A 59 -2.19 13.41 -10.96
N ALA A 60 -3.04 14.32 -10.47
CA ALA A 60 -2.61 15.61 -9.93
C ALA A 60 -1.71 15.46 -8.69
N ASP A 61 -1.90 14.40 -7.92
CA ASP A 61 -1.11 14.05 -6.75
C ASP A 61 0.05 13.08 -7.07
N GLY A 62 0.29 12.78 -8.33
CA GLY A 62 1.35 11.89 -8.80
C GLY A 62 0.98 10.41 -8.90
N GLY A 63 -0.29 10.08 -8.78
CA GLY A 63 -0.81 8.72 -8.85
C GLY A 63 -1.35 8.29 -10.20
N PHE A 64 -1.94 7.11 -10.25
CA PHE A 64 -2.55 6.54 -11.46
C PHE A 64 -4.07 6.74 -11.52
N GLY A 65 -4.69 7.36 -10.53
CA GLY A 65 -6.14 7.57 -10.49
C GLY A 65 -6.94 6.28 -10.32
N GLY A 66 -6.34 5.26 -9.74
CA GLY A 66 -6.98 3.96 -9.51
C GLY A 66 -8.15 4.06 -8.54
N ASN A 67 -9.11 3.17 -8.71
CA ASN A 67 -10.32 3.10 -7.91
C ASN A 67 -10.27 1.94 -6.89
N ILE A 68 -11.38 1.69 -6.22
CA ILE A 68 -11.47 0.63 -5.21
C ILE A 68 -11.26 -0.77 -5.79
N VAL A 69 -11.59 -0.99 -7.07
CA VAL A 69 -11.38 -2.28 -7.74
C VAL A 69 -9.88 -2.51 -7.95
N ASP A 70 -9.14 -1.47 -8.37
CA ASP A 70 -7.69 -1.54 -8.53
C ASP A 70 -7.02 -1.86 -7.18
N MET A 71 -7.49 -1.23 -6.09
CA MET A 71 -7.01 -1.53 -4.75
C MET A 71 -7.36 -2.94 -4.29
N SER A 72 -8.54 -3.45 -4.65
CA SER A 72 -8.92 -4.82 -4.29
C SER A 72 -8.03 -5.86 -4.96
N VAL A 73 -7.61 -5.62 -6.20
CA VAL A 73 -6.63 -6.47 -6.91
C VAL A 73 -5.30 -6.52 -6.17
N VAL A 74 -4.77 -5.36 -5.78
CA VAL A 74 -3.53 -5.27 -5.01
C VAL A 74 -3.64 -6.02 -3.68
N MET A 75 -4.70 -5.76 -2.93
CA MET A 75 -4.91 -6.36 -1.61
C MET A 75 -5.13 -7.87 -1.69
N GLU A 76 -5.82 -8.36 -2.71
CA GLU A 76 -6.02 -9.79 -2.93
C GLU A 76 -4.69 -10.52 -3.14
N GLU A 77 -3.85 -10.01 -4.03
CA GLU A 77 -2.56 -10.65 -4.33
C GLU A 77 -1.57 -10.54 -3.16
N MET A 78 -1.51 -9.39 -2.50
CA MET A 78 -0.71 -9.25 -1.27
C MET A 78 -1.20 -10.16 -0.15
N GLY A 79 -2.51 -10.34 -0.04
CA GLY A 79 -3.11 -11.25 0.93
C GLY A 79 -2.75 -12.71 0.70
N LYS A 80 -2.62 -13.14 -0.55
CA LYS A 80 -2.19 -14.52 -0.89
C LYS A 80 -0.78 -14.83 -0.38
N GLY A 81 0.11 -13.85 -0.39
CA GLY A 81 1.47 -13.96 0.16
C GLY A 81 1.58 -13.64 1.64
N LEU A 82 0.51 -13.21 2.28
CA LEU A 82 0.54 -12.66 3.64
C LEU A 82 1.61 -11.58 3.82
N VAL A 83 1.69 -10.68 2.84
CA VAL A 83 2.66 -9.58 2.80
C VAL A 83 2.50 -8.71 4.05
N VAL A 84 3.59 -8.48 4.77
CA VAL A 84 3.57 -7.77 6.06
C VAL A 84 3.93 -6.30 5.94
N GLU A 85 4.52 -5.87 4.84
CA GLU A 85 4.82 -4.47 4.58
C GLU A 85 3.51 -3.66 4.63
N PRO A 86 3.54 -2.47 5.25
CA PRO A 86 2.32 -1.77 5.67
C PRO A 86 1.60 -1.04 4.52
N PHE A 87 1.21 -1.77 3.48
CA PHE A 87 0.53 -1.20 2.32
C PHE A 87 -0.84 -0.63 2.70
N PHE A 88 -1.69 -1.42 3.33
CA PHE A 88 -3.02 -0.98 3.70
C PHE A 88 -3.01 0.21 4.67
N PRO A 89 -2.29 0.17 5.81
CA PRO A 89 -2.28 1.31 6.73
C PRO A 89 -1.65 2.56 6.12
N THR A 90 -0.62 2.44 5.30
CA THR A 90 0.09 3.60 4.75
C THR A 90 -0.59 4.17 3.50
N VAL A 91 -0.88 3.34 2.52
CA VAL A 91 -1.41 3.80 1.22
C VAL A 91 -2.91 4.01 1.31
N VAL A 92 -3.65 3.01 1.76
CA VAL A 92 -5.12 3.05 1.73
C VAL A 92 -5.67 3.96 2.84
N LEU A 93 -5.24 3.76 4.08
CA LEU A 93 -5.76 4.53 5.21
C LEU A 93 -5.11 5.92 5.32
N PHE A 94 -3.83 5.98 5.62
CA PHE A 94 -3.14 7.25 5.84
C PHE A 94 -3.14 8.11 4.58
N GLY A 95 -2.65 7.59 3.47
CA GLY A 95 -2.66 8.29 2.18
C GLY A 95 -4.08 8.66 1.73
N GLY A 96 -5.05 7.79 1.95
CA GLY A 96 -6.45 8.05 1.64
C GLY A 96 -7.06 9.19 2.46
N VAL A 97 -6.71 9.34 3.72
CA VAL A 97 -7.14 10.49 4.55
C VAL A 97 -6.49 11.77 4.03
N VAL A 98 -5.19 11.77 3.77
CA VAL A 98 -4.49 12.94 3.25
C VAL A 98 -5.06 13.37 1.89
N ALA A 99 -5.32 12.42 0.99
CA ALA A 99 -5.88 12.70 -0.33
C ALA A 99 -7.27 13.35 -0.28
N ARG A 100 -8.09 12.98 0.72
CA ARG A 100 -9.47 13.46 0.83
C ARG A 100 -9.63 14.70 1.71
N ALA A 101 -8.85 14.80 2.77
CA ALA A 101 -9.01 15.82 3.80
C ALA A 101 -7.85 16.82 3.87
N GLY A 102 -6.71 16.53 3.25
CA GLY A 102 -5.56 17.42 3.19
C GLY A 102 -5.81 18.61 2.26
N ASP A 103 -5.23 19.74 2.59
CA ASP A 103 -5.14 20.87 1.67
C ASP A 103 -4.12 20.58 0.56
N GLU A 104 -4.01 21.50 -0.42
CA GLU A 104 -3.12 21.31 -1.57
C GLU A 104 -1.65 21.14 -1.16
N ALA A 105 -1.18 21.90 -0.19
CA ALA A 105 0.21 21.83 0.30
C ALA A 105 0.47 20.50 1.02
N GLN A 106 -0.46 20.07 1.87
CA GLN A 106 -0.37 18.80 2.58
C GLN A 106 -0.37 17.62 1.61
N ARG A 107 -1.26 17.64 0.61
CA ARG A 107 -1.28 16.58 -0.41
C ARG A 107 0.01 16.54 -1.21
N ALA A 108 0.49 17.68 -1.67
CA ALA A 108 1.73 17.75 -2.46
C ALA A 108 2.93 17.19 -1.70
N GLU A 109 3.09 17.56 -0.44
CA GLU A 109 4.23 17.14 0.39
C GLU A 109 4.12 15.68 0.83
N ILE A 110 2.97 15.33 1.42
CA ILE A 110 2.82 14.03 2.09
C ILE A 110 2.62 12.90 1.07
N LEU A 111 1.80 13.10 0.04
CA LEU A 111 1.54 12.06 -0.93
C LEU A 111 2.75 11.78 -1.82
N GLU A 112 3.53 12.80 -2.16
CA GLU A 112 4.81 12.59 -2.87
C GLU A 112 5.73 11.67 -2.08
N SER A 113 5.87 11.91 -0.78
CA SER A 113 6.71 11.11 0.11
C SER A 113 6.15 9.69 0.33
N VAL A 114 4.83 9.52 0.40
CA VAL A 114 4.19 8.20 0.47
C VAL A 114 4.40 7.42 -0.82
N ILE A 115 4.18 8.03 -1.97
CA ILE A 115 4.35 7.42 -3.29
C ILE A 115 5.80 7.01 -3.52
N GLY A 116 6.75 7.84 -3.08
CA GLY A 116 8.18 7.55 -3.16
C GLY A 116 8.67 6.48 -2.19
N GLY A 117 7.82 6.00 -1.29
CA GLY A 117 8.20 5.00 -0.29
C GLY A 117 9.03 5.53 0.88
N GLU A 118 9.16 6.85 1.01
CA GLU A 118 9.95 7.49 2.05
C GLU A 118 9.19 7.59 3.39
N THR A 119 7.88 7.81 3.32
CA THR A 119 7.03 7.96 4.49
C THR A 119 6.16 6.72 4.70
N LEU A 120 6.25 6.16 5.89
CA LEU A 120 5.31 5.20 6.42
C LEU A 120 4.31 5.92 7.31
N GLY A 121 3.03 5.65 7.09
CA GLY A 121 1.96 6.26 7.87
C GLY A 121 0.95 5.22 8.32
N ALA A 122 0.20 5.57 9.33
CA ALA A 122 -0.93 4.79 9.80
C ALA A 122 -2.02 5.70 10.33
N VAL A 123 -3.24 5.25 10.26
CA VAL A 123 -4.36 5.88 10.93
C VAL A 123 -4.75 5.00 12.10
N SER A 124 -4.60 5.54 13.29
CA SER A 124 -4.97 4.85 14.52
C SER A 124 -5.88 5.72 15.36
N TYR A 125 -6.80 5.08 16.02
CA TYR A 125 -7.61 5.74 17.04
C TYR A 125 -6.90 5.63 18.38
N THR A 126 -6.36 6.76 18.83
CA THR A 126 -5.62 6.83 20.10
C THR A 126 -6.46 7.35 21.26
N HIS A 127 -7.72 7.71 21.01
CA HIS A 127 -8.63 8.04 22.10
C HIS A 127 -9.05 6.76 22.81
N LEU A 128 -8.17 6.32 23.65
CA LEU A 128 -8.51 5.31 24.64
C LEU A 128 -9.41 5.98 25.66
N THR A 129 -10.69 5.65 25.64
CA THR A 129 -11.49 5.81 26.82
C THR A 129 -10.88 4.92 27.89
N LEU A 130 -10.00 5.49 28.68
CA LEU A 130 -9.58 4.83 29.89
C LEU A 130 -10.82 4.49 30.69
N PRO A 131 -10.97 3.26 31.16
CA PRO A 131 -12.02 2.97 32.09
C PRO A 131 -11.83 3.91 33.27
N THR A 132 -12.74 4.82 33.40
CA THR A 132 -12.87 5.59 34.62
C THR A 132 -13.33 4.63 35.69
N THR A 133 -12.44 4.24 36.53
CA THR A 133 -12.82 3.63 37.79
C THR A 133 -13.53 4.60 38.65
#